data_9040b0eb28686381bc2c2511df356fec
#
_entry.id   9040b0eb28686381bc2c2511df356fec
#
_cell.length_a   1.000
_cell.length_b   1.000
_cell.length_c   1.000
_cell.angle_alpha   90.00
_cell.angle_beta   90.00
_cell.angle_gamma   90.00
#
_symmetry.space_group_name_H-M   'P 1'
#
loop_
_entity.id
_entity.type
_entity.pdbx_description
1 polymer ?
#
loop_
_entity_poly.entity_id
_entity_poly.type
_entity_poly.pdbx_seq_one_letter_code
_entity_poly.pdbx_strand_id
1 'polypeptide(L)'
;MEIKDCIESILISEEEIDSITSSLAEKITEDYKNSEKELVLLCVLKGSIVFTSDLMKKISIPLEVETMKVSSYGGSTVSSGVIKIQLDLCRDDLSKVDILIIEDIVDSGNTLAKLTKHLLKKGASSVKTCTLLDKPSRRVVDFVPDYCGKVIPDEFVVGYGLDYDEKFRNLPFIGILKPEVYGKTSAEAN
;
A
#
# COMPACT_ATOMS: atom_id res chain seq x y z
N MET A 1 -22.01 5.24 -17.98
CA MET A 1 -20.74 6.01 -17.82
C MET A 1 -19.63 4.98 -17.82
N GLU A 2 -18.75 5.04 -18.79
CA GLU A 2 -17.59 4.15 -18.80
C GLU A 2 -16.58 4.60 -17.72
N ILE A 3 -15.82 3.65 -17.17
CA ILE A 3 -14.81 3.94 -16.12
C ILE A 3 -13.85 5.05 -16.57
N LYS A 4 -13.45 5.04 -17.84
CA LYS A 4 -12.55 6.05 -18.43
C LYS A 4 -13.11 7.47 -18.42
N ASP A 5 -14.43 7.63 -18.49
CA ASP A 5 -15.06 8.95 -18.45
C ASP A 5 -14.92 9.65 -17.10
N CYS A 6 -14.64 8.89 -16.03
CA CYS A 6 -14.45 9.37 -14.67
C CYS A 6 -13.03 9.86 -14.40
N ILE A 7 -12.08 9.57 -15.29
CA ILE A 7 -10.67 9.92 -15.14
C ILE A 7 -10.40 11.26 -15.81
N GLU A 8 -9.79 12.18 -15.07
CA GLU A 8 -9.37 13.49 -15.59
C GLU A 8 -8.12 13.35 -16.45
N SER A 9 -7.10 12.67 -15.91
CA SER A 9 -5.84 12.41 -16.60
C SER A 9 -5.15 11.16 -16.04
N ILE A 10 -4.28 10.56 -16.83
CA ILE A 10 -3.39 9.48 -16.37
C ILE A 10 -2.19 10.14 -15.67
N LEU A 11 -2.01 9.84 -14.38
CA LEU A 11 -0.87 10.30 -13.59
C LEU A 11 0.36 9.42 -13.77
N ILE A 12 0.16 8.09 -13.83
CA ILE A 12 1.22 7.10 -14.01
C ILE A 12 0.71 6.03 -14.96
N SER A 13 1.40 5.85 -16.10
CA SER A 13 1.03 4.85 -17.10
C SER A 13 1.37 3.42 -16.63
N GLU A 14 0.84 2.42 -17.33
CA GLU A 14 1.12 1.00 -17.09
C GLU A 14 2.62 0.70 -17.25
N GLU A 15 3.26 1.26 -18.29
CA GLU A 15 4.69 1.10 -18.55
C GLU A 15 5.55 1.74 -17.44
N GLU A 16 5.13 2.89 -16.93
CA GLU A 16 5.82 3.56 -15.83
C GLU A 16 5.68 2.77 -14.52
N ILE A 17 4.50 2.20 -14.24
CA ILE A 17 4.28 1.31 -13.11
C ILE A 17 5.18 0.07 -13.20
N ASP A 18 5.29 -0.53 -14.38
CA ASP A 18 6.15 -1.68 -14.60
C ASP A 18 7.63 -1.36 -14.33
N SER A 19 8.10 -0.21 -14.80
CA SER A 19 9.46 0.29 -14.55
C SER A 19 9.72 0.54 -13.05
N ILE A 20 8.79 1.20 -12.35
CA ILE A 20 8.87 1.45 -10.91
C ILE A 20 8.94 0.13 -10.15
N THR A 21 8.04 -0.80 -10.47
CA THR A 21 7.96 -2.11 -9.81
C THR A 21 9.23 -2.92 -10.04
N SER A 22 9.81 -2.89 -11.24
CA SER A 22 11.07 -3.55 -11.55
C SER A 22 12.22 -2.98 -10.72
N SER A 23 12.34 -1.66 -10.66
CA SER A 23 13.38 -0.99 -9.85
C SER A 23 13.27 -1.30 -8.35
N LEU A 24 12.06 -1.37 -7.82
CA LEU A 24 11.81 -1.75 -6.42
C LEU A 24 12.21 -3.21 -6.18
N ALA A 25 11.83 -4.12 -7.08
CA ALA A 25 12.17 -5.54 -6.97
C ALA A 25 13.68 -5.81 -7.00
N GLU A 26 14.42 -5.09 -7.83
CA GLU A 26 15.89 -5.15 -7.89
C GLU A 26 16.52 -4.74 -6.55
N LYS A 27 16.09 -3.60 -5.98
CA LYS A 27 16.58 -3.11 -4.68
C LYS A 27 16.26 -4.10 -3.56
N ILE A 28 15.03 -4.61 -3.51
CA ILE A 28 14.61 -5.59 -2.51
C ILE A 28 15.43 -6.88 -2.65
N THR A 29 15.60 -7.38 -3.88
CA THR A 29 16.42 -8.57 -4.14
C THR A 29 17.85 -8.37 -3.62
N GLU A 30 18.48 -7.22 -3.93
CA GLU A 30 19.84 -6.93 -3.50
C GLU A 30 19.97 -6.85 -1.98
N ASP A 31 19.02 -6.21 -1.30
CA ASP A 31 19.02 -6.04 0.15
C ASP A 31 18.83 -7.35 0.93
N TYR A 32 18.06 -8.29 0.36
CA TYR A 32 17.69 -9.53 1.06
C TYR A 32 18.40 -10.79 0.55
N LYS A 33 19.14 -10.76 -0.58
CA LYS A 33 19.77 -11.94 -1.19
C LYS A 33 20.73 -12.73 -0.27
N ASN A 34 21.30 -12.08 0.73
CA ASN A 34 22.22 -12.67 1.70
C ASN A 34 21.60 -12.83 3.10
N SER A 35 20.30 -12.58 3.25
CA SER A 35 19.62 -12.81 4.53
C SER A 35 19.49 -14.31 4.79
N GLU A 36 19.79 -14.71 6.03
CA GLU A 36 19.52 -16.09 6.51
C GLU A 36 18.07 -16.26 6.99
N LYS A 37 17.27 -15.19 6.93
CA LYS A 37 15.89 -15.17 7.39
C LYS A 37 14.92 -15.28 6.23
N GLU A 38 13.73 -15.76 6.52
CA GLU A 38 12.64 -15.82 5.56
C GLU A 38 12.13 -14.42 5.23
N LEU A 39 12.05 -14.06 3.95
CA LEU A 39 11.39 -12.83 3.51
C LEU A 39 9.90 -13.07 3.33
N VAL A 40 9.08 -12.33 4.05
CA VAL A 40 7.63 -12.33 3.92
C VAL A 40 7.15 -10.99 3.38
N LEU A 41 6.52 -11.02 2.20
CA LEU A 41 5.78 -9.88 1.69
C LEU A 41 4.40 -9.85 2.36
N LEU A 42 4.14 -8.84 3.17
CA LEU A 42 2.87 -8.64 3.83
C LEU A 42 2.00 -7.69 3.03
N CYS A 43 1.08 -8.25 2.23
CA CYS A 43 0.10 -7.50 1.45
C CYS A 43 -0.98 -6.91 2.35
N VAL A 44 -1.10 -5.59 2.42
CA VAL A 44 -2.17 -4.91 3.16
C VAL A 44 -3.40 -4.74 2.27
N LEU A 45 -4.41 -5.53 2.54
CA LEU A 45 -5.63 -5.58 1.74
C LEU A 45 -6.50 -4.33 1.94
N LYS A 46 -7.16 -3.83 0.87
CA LYS A 46 -7.26 -4.44 -0.48
C LYS A 46 -6.37 -3.74 -1.52
N GLY A 47 -6.00 -2.47 -1.31
CA GLY A 47 -5.37 -1.61 -2.31
C GLY A 47 -4.07 -2.16 -2.86
N SER A 48 -3.23 -2.73 -2.00
CA SER A 48 -1.91 -3.22 -2.39
C SER A 48 -1.89 -4.56 -3.14
N ILE A 49 -3.06 -5.21 -3.36
CA ILE A 49 -3.09 -6.58 -3.93
C ILE A 49 -2.49 -6.65 -5.33
N VAL A 50 -2.78 -5.66 -6.19
CA VAL A 50 -2.27 -5.64 -7.57
C VAL A 50 -0.76 -5.39 -7.56
N PHE A 51 -0.32 -4.38 -6.81
CA PHE A 51 1.10 -4.06 -6.65
C PHE A 51 1.89 -5.25 -6.07
N THR A 52 1.38 -5.90 -5.02
CA THR A 52 2.03 -7.08 -4.42
C THR A 52 2.18 -8.21 -5.44
N SER A 53 1.12 -8.47 -6.24
CA SER A 53 1.13 -9.50 -7.28
C SER A 53 2.19 -9.26 -8.35
N ASP A 54 2.40 -8.02 -8.75
CA ASP A 54 3.39 -7.70 -9.78
C ASP A 54 4.80 -7.63 -9.20
N LEU A 55 4.97 -7.07 -8.01
CA LEU A 55 6.26 -6.97 -7.32
C LEU A 55 6.85 -8.36 -7.03
N MET A 56 6.06 -9.28 -6.47
CA MET A 56 6.56 -10.62 -6.10
C MET A 56 7.09 -11.42 -7.28
N LYS A 57 6.55 -11.22 -8.50
CA LYS A 57 7.01 -11.91 -9.72
C LYS A 57 8.37 -11.42 -10.20
N LYS A 58 8.80 -10.23 -9.76
CA LYS A 58 10.05 -9.58 -10.18
C LYS A 58 11.18 -9.73 -9.16
N ILE A 59 10.89 -10.08 -7.92
CA ILE A 59 11.88 -10.38 -6.88
C ILE A 59 12.49 -11.75 -7.15
N SER A 60 13.83 -11.83 -7.25
CA SER A 60 14.55 -13.04 -7.71
C SER A 60 15.07 -13.94 -6.56
N ILE A 61 14.57 -13.76 -5.35
CA ILE A 61 14.88 -14.61 -4.20
C ILE A 61 13.64 -15.31 -3.68
N PRO A 62 13.76 -16.45 -2.98
CA PRO A 62 12.63 -17.10 -2.34
C PRO A 62 11.94 -16.15 -1.35
N LEU A 63 10.63 -16.13 -1.39
CA LEU A 63 9.80 -15.31 -0.49
C LEU A 63 8.47 -16.01 -0.21
N GLU A 64 7.82 -15.60 0.85
CA GLU A 64 6.43 -15.96 1.15
C GLU A 64 5.53 -14.72 1.05
N VAL A 65 4.24 -14.98 0.83
CA VAL A 65 3.24 -13.91 0.79
C VAL A 65 2.19 -14.18 1.85
N GLU A 66 2.01 -13.20 2.72
CA GLU A 66 0.94 -13.16 3.71
C GLU A 66 0.03 -11.97 3.42
N THR A 67 -1.19 -12.05 3.91
CA THR A 67 -2.16 -10.96 3.76
C THR A 67 -2.63 -10.47 5.11
N MET A 68 -2.80 -9.16 5.25
CA MET A 68 -3.39 -8.57 6.43
C MET A 68 -4.46 -7.55 6.01
N LYS A 69 -5.54 -7.49 6.80
CA LYS A 69 -6.55 -6.46 6.60
C LYS A 69 -6.62 -5.59 7.84
N VAL A 70 -6.27 -4.33 7.65
CA VAL A 70 -6.34 -3.30 8.68
C VAL A 70 -7.35 -2.22 8.27
N SER A 71 -8.06 -1.69 9.25
CA SER A 71 -8.89 -0.50 9.05
C SER A 71 -8.46 0.57 10.04
N SER A 72 -8.27 1.79 9.55
CA SER A 72 -8.17 2.95 10.42
C SER A 72 -9.57 3.32 10.90
N TYR A 73 -9.80 3.33 12.20
CA TYR A 73 -11.05 3.85 12.78
C TYR A 73 -11.05 5.37 12.59
N GLY A 74 -11.79 5.85 11.62
CA GLY A 74 -11.88 7.27 11.29
C GLY A 74 -13.30 7.68 10.92
N GLY A 75 -14.19 7.72 11.91
CA GLY A 75 -15.54 8.33 11.80
C GLY A 75 -15.84 9.29 12.95
N SER A 76 -14.93 9.50 13.89
CA SER A 76 -15.07 10.50 14.95
C SER A 76 -13.80 11.33 15.10
N THR A 77 -13.97 12.58 15.46
CA THR A 77 -12.96 13.64 15.59
C THR A 77 -11.84 13.40 16.61
N VAL A 78 -11.80 12.21 17.22
CA VAL A 78 -10.72 11.77 18.12
C VAL A 78 -10.29 10.36 17.70
N SER A 79 -9.21 10.25 16.94
CA SER A 79 -8.62 8.96 16.61
C SER A 79 -8.03 8.34 17.88
N SER A 80 -8.61 7.25 18.37
CA SER A 80 -8.11 6.48 19.53
C SER A 80 -6.71 5.88 19.33
N GLY A 81 -6.09 6.13 18.20
CA GLY A 81 -4.74 5.65 17.91
C GLY A 81 -4.62 4.13 17.71
N VAL A 82 -5.71 3.39 17.73
CA VAL A 82 -5.71 1.92 17.58
C VAL A 82 -6.05 1.56 16.12
N ILE A 83 -5.19 0.74 15.48
CA ILE A 83 -5.58 0.07 14.23
C ILE A 83 -6.49 -1.11 14.58
N LYS A 84 -7.57 -1.28 13.83
CA LYS A 84 -8.40 -2.49 13.91
C LYS A 84 -7.88 -3.50 12.91
N ILE A 85 -7.29 -4.57 13.41
CA ILE A 85 -6.87 -5.71 12.59
C ILE A 85 -8.10 -6.59 12.39
N GLN A 86 -8.51 -6.76 11.14
CA GLN A 86 -9.64 -7.60 10.73
C GLN A 86 -9.18 -8.99 10.29
N LEU A 87 -7.96 -9.08 9.72
CA LEU A 87 -7.26 -10.29 9.36
C LEU A 87 -5.80 -10.11 9.79
N ASP A 88 -5.32 -10.96 10.67
CA ASP A 88 -3.93 -10.96 11.17
C ASP A 88 -3.12 -12.09 10.53
N LEU A 89 -1.80 -12.03 10.70
CA LEU A 89 -0.87 -13.08 10.26
C LEU A 89 -1.21 -14.44 10.89
N CYS A 90 -1.15 -15.48 10.08
CA CYS A 90 -1.35 -16.87 10.53
C CYS A 90 -0.09 -17.53 11.11
N ARG A 91 0.92 -16.75 11.50
CA ARG A 91 2.18 -17.25 12.06
C ARG A 91 2.29 -16.96 13.54
N ASP A 92 2.70 -17.97 14.30
CA ASP A 92 2.92 -17.87 15.75
C ASP A 92 4.33 -17.35 16.10
N ASP A 93 5.35 -17.73 15.30
CA ASP A 93 6.76 -17.31 15.50
C ASP A 93 7.25 -16.45 14.33
N LEU A 94 7.62 -15.22 14.64
CA LEU A 94 8.17 -14.25 13.69
C LEU A 94 9.67 -13.98 13.91
N SER A 95 10.33 -14.69 14.83
CA SER A 95 11.71 -14.39 15.25
C SER A 95 12.76 -14.59 14.14
N LYS A 96 12.44 -15.39 13.13
CA LYS A 96 13.31 -15.64 11.96
C LYS A 96 12.75 -15.08 10.66
N VAL A 97 11.82 -14.12 10.76
CA VAL A 97 11.12 -13.57 9.61
C VAL A 97 11.46 -12.08 9.45
N ASP A 98 11.88 -11.72 8.27
CA ASP A 98 11.96 -10.35 7.81
C ASP A 98 10.65 -9.99 7.08
N ILE A 99 9.86 -9.09 7.66
CA ILE A 99 8.58 -8.68 7.08
C ILE A 99 8.79 -7.42 6.23
N LEU A 100 8.35 -7.49 4.98
CA LEU A 100 8.23 -6.33 4.10
C LEU A 100 6.75 -6.03 3.89
N ILE A 101 6.25 -4.97 4.52
CA ILE A 101 4.87 -4.51 4.36
C ILE A 101 4.74 -3.87 2.99
N ILE A 102 3.78 -4.36 2.19
CA ILE A 102 3.47 -3.83 0.86
C ILE A 102 2.17 -3.02 0.94
N GLU A 103 2.24 -1.75 0.55
CA GLU A 103 1.10 -0.82 0.54
C GLU A 103 1.01 -0.10 -0.80
N ASP A 104 -0.20 0.24 -1.21
CA ASP A 104 -0.45 0.99 -2.45
C ASP A 104 0.00 2.45 -2.32
N ILE A 105 -0.38 3.11 -1.22
CA ILE A 105 -0.10 4.54 -1.01
C ILE A 105 0.10 4.88 0.47
N VAL A 106 1.04 5.77 0.73
CA VAL A 106 1.19 6.40 2.04
C VAL A 106 0.63 7.82 2.01
N ASP A 107 -0.43 8.04 2.77
CA ASP A 107 -0.99 9.37 3.05
C ASP A 107 -0.46 9.90 4.40
N SER A 108 -1.24 9.77 5.45
CA SER A 108 -0.89 10.26 6.81
C SER A 108 0.30 9.54 7.45
N GLY A 109 0.62 8.34 7.02
CA GLY A 109 1.63 7.46 7.61
C GLY A 109 1.19 6.73 8.89
N ASN A 110 0.02 7.06 9.44
CA ASN A 110 -0.47 6.49 10.70
C ASN A 110 -0.60 4.96 10.66
N THR A 111 -1.18 4.43 9.59
CA THR A 111 -1.45 2.98 9.45
C THR A 111 -0.14 2.21 9.46
N LEU A 112 0.81 2.59 8.59
CA LEU A 112 2.09 1.89 8.48
C LEU A 112 2.94 2.04 9.73
N ALA A 113 3.02 3.22 10.34
CA ALA A 113 3.77 3.43 11.58
C ALA A 113 3.26 2.55 12.73
N LYS A 114 1.93 2.37 12.84
CA LYS A 114 1.32 1.51 13.86
C LYS A 114 1.48 0.03 13.53
N LEU A 115 1.32 -0.34 12.27
CA LEU A 115 1.46 -1.71 11.81
C LEU A 115 2.91 -2.21 12.02
N THR A 116 3.90 -1.41 11.66
CA THR A 116 5.32 -1.70 11.92
C THR A 116 5.56 -1.96 13.42
N LYS A 117 5.07 -1.08 14.29
CA LYS A 117 5.19 -1.26 15.74
C LYS A 117 4.48 -2.51 16.25
N HIS A 118 3.31 -2.85 15.68
CA HIS A 118 2.54 -4.04 16.02
C HIS A 118 3.33 -5.32 15.70
N LEU A 119 3.86 -5.42 14.48
CA LEU A 119 4.61 -6.58 14.01
C LEU A 119 5.93 -6.79 14.77
N LEU A 120 6.65 -5.72 15.08
CA LEU A 120 7.83 -5.78 15.94
C LEU A 120 7.49 -6.27 17.35
N LYS A 121 6.36 -5.84 17.93
CA LYS A 121 5.87 -6.35 19.22
C LYS A 121 5.46 -7.82 19.19
N LYS A 122 5.01 -8.32 18.03
CA LYS A 122 4.72 -9.75 17.81
C LYS A 122 5.99 -10.59 17.65
N GLY A 123 7.16 -9.98 17.65
CA GLY A 123 8.44 -10.67 17.60
C GLY A 123 9.07 -10.78 16.22
N ALA A 124 8.59 -10.03 15.21
CA ALA A 124 9.24 -9.99 13.90
C ALA A 124 10.70 -9.56 14.02
N SER A 125 11.59 -10.24 13.31
CA SER A 125 13.03 -9.98 13.34
C SER A 125 13.36 -8.61 12.79
N SER A 126 12.73 -8.26 11.68
CA SER A 126 12.73 -6.90 11.13
C SER A 126 11.40 -6.62 10.46
N VAL A 127 11.06 -5.33 10.34
CA VAL A 127 9.89 -4.86 9.59
C VAL A 127 10.30 -3.65 8.78
N LYS A 128 10.23 -3.79 7.46
CA LYS A 128 10.40 -2.69 6.51
C LYS A 128 9.11 -2.47 5.73
N THR A 129 9.03 -1.37 5.01
CA THR A 129 7.85 -0.95 4.25
C THR A 129 8.22 -0.66 2.80
N CYS A 130 7.39 -1.12 1.87
CA CYS A 130 7.49 -0.84 0.44
C CYS A 130 6.14 -0.28 -0.04
N THR A 131 6.16 0.93 -0.58
CA THR A 131 4.96 1.61 -1.05
C THR A 131 5.10 1.95 -2.52
N LEU A 132 4.03 1.76 -3.29
CA LEU A 132 4.03 2.18 -4.68
C LEU A 132 4.03 3.70 -4.77
N LEU A 133 3.15 4.34 -3.98
CA LEU A 133 2.99 5.80 -3.96
C LEU A 133 3.25 6.39 -2.57
N ASP A 134 3.70 7.63 -2.56
CA ASP A 134 3.85 8.44 -1.36
C ASP A 134 3.32 9.86 -1.58
N LYS A 135 2.52 10.35 -0.60
CA LYS A 135 2.03 11.75 -0.51
C LYS A 135 2.60 12.43 0.73
N PRO A 136 3.84 12.93 0.72
CA PRO A 136 4.45 13.54 1.90
C PRO A 136 3.69 14.75 2.44
N SER A 137 2.98 15.49 1.58
CA SER A 137 2.16 16.65 1.97
C SER A 137 1.02 16.32 2.93
N ARG A 138 0.57 15.05 2.96
CA ARG A 138 -0.48 14.55 3.86
C ARG A 138 0.05 13.91 5.14
N ARG A 139 1.36 13.90 5.33
CA ARG A 139 1.98 13.26 6.48
C ARG A 139 1.60 13.95 7.79
N VAL A 140 1.13 13.17 8.78
CA VAL A 140 0.78 13.65 10.12
C VAL A 140 1.62 13.03 11.22
N VAL A 141 2.47 12.05 10.87
CA VAL A 141 3.44 11.40 11.76
C VAL A 141 4.82 11.36 11.09
N ASP A 142 5.88 11.32 11.86
CA ASP A 142 7.22 11.11 11.31
C ASP A 142 7.35 9.66 10.81
N PHE A 143 7.11 9.49 9.53
CA PHE A 143 7.16 8.21 8.83
C PHE A 143 7.62 8.38 7.40
N VAL A 144 8.64 7.64 7.03
CA VAL A 144 9.15 7.53 5.66
C VAL A 144 9.20 6.04 5.30
N PRO A 145 8.65 5.62 4.16
CA PRO A 145 8.77 4.22 3.74
C PRO A 145 10.22 3.86 3.39
N ASP A 146 10.63 2.62 3.69
CA ASP A 146 11.98 2.12 3.38
C ASP A 146 12.21 2.01 1.86
N TYR A 147 11.17 1.64 1.12
CA TYR A 147 11.14 1.60 -0.33
C TYR A 147 9.95 2.40 -0.82
N CYS A 148 10.19 3.38 -1.68
CA CYS A 148 9.16 4.22 -2.27
C CYS A 148 9.27 4.17 -3.80
N GLY A 149 8.16 3.86 -4.47
CA GLY A 149 8.08 3.84 -5.93
C GLY A 149 8.07 5.25 -6.50
N LYS A 150 7.07 6.04 -6.16
CA LYS A 150 6.93 7.41 -6.67
C LYS A 150 6.26 8.33 -5.66
N VAL A 151 6.85 9.52 -5.48
CA VAL A 151 6.20 10.62 -4.77
C VAL A 151 5.22 11.30 -5.72
N ILE A 152 3.99 11.53 -5.26
CA ILE A 152 2.93 12.16 -6.05
C ILE A 152 2.36 13.41 -5.35
N PRO A 153 1.75 14.35 -6.12
CA PRO A 153 1.03 15.49 -5.56
C PRO A 153 -0.22 15.06 -4.79
N ASP A 154 -0.85 16.01 -4.08
CA ASP A 154 -2.08 15.76 -3.33
C ASP A 154 -3.32 15.73 -4.25
N GLU A 155 -3.37 14.71 -5.11
CA GLU A 155 -4.48 14.46 -6.03
C GLU A 155 -5.27 13.23 -5.59
N PHE A 156 -6.55 13.17 -5.95
CA PHE A 156 -7.36 11.99 -5.70
C PHE A 156 -7.11 10.95 -6.79
N VAL A 157 -6.36 9.90 -6.45
CA VAL A 157 -5.90 8.89 -7.41
C VAL A 157 -6.63 7.57 -7.24
N VAL A 158 -6.87 6.90 -8.37
CA VAL A 158 -7.51 5.58 -8.46
C VAL A 158 -6.81 4.72 -9.51
N GLY A 159 -7.08 3.42 -9.47
CA GLY A 159 -6.52 2.46 -10.42
C GLY A 159 -5.35 1.68 -9.85
N TYR A 160 -4.98 0.59 -10.48
CA TYR A 160 -3.91 -0.32 -10.08
C TYR A 160 -4.01 -0.76 -8.59
N GLY A 161 -5.24 -1.09 -8.16
CA GLY A 161 -5.55 -1.47 -6.78
C GLY A 161 -6.19 -0.36 -5.95
N LEU A 162 -5.85 0.91 -6.20
CA LEU A 162 -6.46 2.08 -5.55
C LEU A 162 -7.93 2.23 -5.94
N ASP A 163 -8.75 2.68 -5.00
CA ASP A 163 -10.19 2.77 -5.20
C ASP A 163 -10.82 4.12 -4.82
N TYR A 164 -12.03 4.28 -5.33
CA TYR A 164 -13.04 5.16 -4.79
C TYR A 164 -14.35 4.37 -4.66
N ASP A 165 -14.91 4.28 -3.46
CA ASP A 165 -16.14 3.54 -3.15
C ASP A 165 -16.11 2.09 -3.68
N GLU A 166 -15.01 1.37 -3.41
CA GLU A 166 -14.71 -0.01 -3.83
C GLU A 166 -14.62 -0.22 -5.36
N LYS A 167 -14.61 0.84 -6.15
CA LYS A 167 -14.55 0.82 -7.62
C LYS A 167 -13.20 1.33 -8.12
N PHE A 168 -12.92 1.17 -9.41
CA PHE A 168 -11.74 1.64 -10.15
C PHE A 168 -10.45 0.84 -9.90
N ARG A 169 -10.36 -0.10 -8.96
CA ARG A 169 -9.15 -0.90 -8.70
C ARG A 169 -8.62 -1.65 -9.91
N ASN A 170 -9.49 -1.92 -10.89
CA ASN A 170 -9.23 -2.71 -12.10
C ASN A 170 -8.66 -1.88 -13.27
N LEU A 171 -8.39 -0.59 -13.11
CA LEU A 171 -7.66 0.18 -14.12
C LEU A 171 -6.19 -0.26 -14.13
N PRO A 172 -5.54 -0.44 -15.30
CA PRO A 172 -4.16 -0.89 -15.37
C PRO A 172 -3.14 0.23 -15.11
N PHE A 173 -3.60 1.46 -15.00
CA PHE A 173 -2.84 2.68 -14.74
C PHE A 173 -3.32 3.37 -13.47
N ILE A 174 -2.60 4.39 -13.00
CA ILE A 174 -3.05 5.28 -11.94
C ILE A 174 -3.52 6.58 -12.56
N GLY A 175 -4.80 6.91 -12.36
CA GLY A 175 -5.45 8.11 -12.87
C GLY A 175 -5.91 9.05 -11.77
N ILE A 176 -5.99 10.35 -12.09
CA ILE A 176 -6.63 11.36 -11.26
C ILE A 176 -8.14 11.26 -11.47
N LEU A 177 -8.89 11.09 -10.40
CA LEU A 177 -10.36 11.02 -10.45
C LEU A 177 -10.95 12.43 -10.59
N LYS A 178 -11.90 12.61 -11.50
CA LYS A 178 -12.58 13.89 -11.68
C LYS A 178 -13.30 14.35 -10.40
N PRO A 179 -13.21 15.62 -10.01
CA PRO A 179 -13.87 16.17 -8.81
C PRO A 179 -15.38 15.90 -8.77
N GLU A 180 -16.05 15.90 -9.92
CA GLU A 180 -17.49 15.65 -10.03
C GLU A 180 -17.89 14.23 -9.61
N VAL A 181 -16.94 13.28 -9.59
CA VAL A 181 -17.19 11.90 -9.20
C VAL A 181 -17.19 11.74 -7.69
N TYR A 182 -16.25 12.37 -6.97
CA TYR A 182 -16.13 12.26 -5.52
C TYR A 182 -16.72 13.45 -4.75
N GLY A 183 -17.01 14.58 -5.43
CA GLY A 183 -17.70 15.74 -4.87
C GLY A 183 -19.21 15.55 -4.66
N LYS A 184 -19.83 14.49 -5.23
CA LYS A 184 -21.26 14.16 -5.11
C LYS A 184 -21.59 13.32 -3.88
N THR A 185 -20.84 13.42 -2.80
CA THR A 185 -21.15 12.68 -1.58
C THR A 185 -22.23 13.40 -0.77
N SER A 186 -23.36 12.72 -0.55
CA SER A 186 -24.41 12.90 0.47
C SER A 186 -25.54 13.91 0.25
N ALA A 187 -25.71 14.54 -0.91
CA ALA A 187 -26.89 15.39 -1.13
C ALA A 187 -27.97 14.80 -2.08
N GLU A 188 -27.69 13.70 -2.81
CA GLU A 188 -28.61 13.14 -3.82
C GLU A 188 -28.99 11.66 -3.59
N ALA A 189 -28.87 11.18 -2.36
CA ALA A 189 -29.34 9.84 -1.96
C ALA A 189 -30.50 9.96 -0.95
N ASN A 190 -31.53 10.74 -1.31
CA ASN A 190 -32.84 10.74 -0.66
C ASN A 190 -33.93 10.67 -1.72
#